data_7af0761247cc8811e90cdd68e78a8493
#
_entry.id   7af0761247cc8811e90cdd68e78a8493
#
_cell.length_a   1.000
_cell.length_b   1.000
_cell.length_c   1.000
_cell.angle_alpha   90.00
_cell.angle_beta   90.00
_cell.angle_gamma   90.00
#
_symmetry.space_group_name_H-M   'P 1'
#
loop_
_entity.id
_entity.type
_entity.pdbx_description
1 polymer ?
#
loop_
_entity_poly.entity_id
_entity_poly.type
_entity_poly.pdbx_seq_one_letter_code
_entity_poly.pdbx_strand_id
1 'polypeptide(L)'
;GGRDWRAADADQVIDAAGRPVTPALFAGITAAGLSEIGMVYEAVDSRLNELYTGLMHPEFDVRKAYNPLSSVVPVTRIEGYGYTLLAAAFGDRTISGQGSLVRFDSGFDSFEGKTTIFVNVDGYSGNKIGGSRAAHWMLLETAFSSLAAKQGNGFWLTHNEHPLINQDGRATLKDARENGIFVFRANRASDILQVLAFSRKHQLNAIISGGQEAWIVREALAESGTPVVINALDNLPGSFDGLGARLDNAALLHRAGVSLLFTSGETHNARKLRQVAGNAVANGLPYEAAIAAMTSRPAEVFGGKPRMIAPGLRADVVIWSDDPLNITSAADQVSSAGKLDPMTSRQTELLKRYLPTEPGLGRAYINPPKKRVNCDGARGAPPSQPSR
;
A
#
# COMPACT_ATOMS: atom_id res chain seq x y z
N GLY A 1 -7.78 15.68 -23.36
CA GLY A 1 -8.18 16.24 -24.63
C GLY A 1 -7.74 17.68 -24.79
N GLY A 2 -7.27 18.02 -25.96
CA GLY A 2 -6.95 19.40 -26.36
C GLY A 2 -8.10 20.01 -27.19
N ARG A 3 -8.02 21.31 -27.49
CA ARG A 3 -9.02 22.02 -28.30
C ARG A 3 -9.14 21.47 -29.73
N ASP A 4 -8.10 20.80 -30.22
CA ASP A 4 -8.02 20.28 -31.61
C ASP A 4 -8.41 18.80 -31.74
N TRP A 5 -8.86 18.19 -30.62
CA TRP A 5 -9.23 16.78 -30.60
C TRP A 5 -10.66 16.58 -31.12
N ARG A 6 -10.86 15.58 -31.98
CA ARG A 6 -12.18 15.26 -32.58
C ARG A 6 -12.70 13.94 -32.00
N ALA A 7 -13.98 13.93 -31.64
CA ALA A 7 -14.66 12.72 -31.14
C ALA A 7 -14.60 11.54 -32.12
N ALA A 8 -14.52 11.83 -33.43
CA ALA A 8 -14.40 10.81 -34.49
C ALA A 8 -13.07 10.02 -34.46
N ASP A 9 -12.06 10.51 -33.73
CA ASP A 9 -10.73 9.88 -33.66
C ASP A 9 -10.59 8.91 -32.49
N ALA A 10 -11.68 8.62 -31.77
CA ALA A 10 -11.68 7.76 -30.58
C ALA A 10 -12.72 6.65 -30.66
N ASP A 11 -12.37 5.46 -30.16
CA ASP A 11 -13.29 4.34 -30.02
C ASP A 11 -14.39 4.62 -28.97
N GLN A 12 -14.07 5.42 -27.95
CA GLN A 12 -15.00 5.78 -26.89
C GLN A 12 -14.77 7.23 -26.43
N VAL A 13 -15.86 7.99 -26.30
CA VAL A 13 -15.86 9.35 -25.77
C VAL A 13 -16.67 9.38 -24.49
N ILE A 14 -16.09 9.97 -23.43
CA ILE A 14 -16.76 10.15 -22.14
C ILE A 14 -16.78 11.64 -21.86
N ASP A 15 -17.98 12.21 -21.75
CA ASP A 15 -18.16 13.59 -21.34
C ASP A 15 -18.06 13.73 -19.82
N ALA A 16 -17.01 14.36 -19.34
CA ALA A 16 -16.86 14.66 -17.93
C ALA A 16 -17.78 15.82 -17.46
N ALA A 17 -18.46 16.52 -18.38
CA ALA A 17 -19.36 17.64 -18.06
C ALA A 17 -18.71 18.72 -17.18
N GLY A 18 -17.44 19.04 -17.43
CA GLY A 18 -16.68 20.02 -16.67
C GLY A 18 -16.17 19.52 -15.30
N ARG A 19 -16.42 18.29 -14.93
CA ARG A 19 -15.96 17.67 -13.67
C ARG A 19 -14.44 17.44 -13.69
N PRO A 20 -13.77 17.47 -12.51
CA PRO A 20 -12.35 17.16 -12.42
C PRO A 20 -12.03 15.75 -12.91
N VAL A 21 -10.90 15.62 -13.62
CA VAL A 21 -10.40 14.36 -14.13
C VAL A 21 -8.95 14.21 -13.72
N THR A 22 -8.61 13.08 -13.10
CA THR A 22 -7.23 12.77 -12.70
C THR A 22 -6.80 11.39 -13.21
N PRO A 23 -5.49 11.10 -13.25
CA PRO A 23 -5.05 9.72 -13.27
C PRO A 23 -5.60 8.98 -12.05
N ALA A 24 -5.73 7.65 -12.15
CA ALA A 24 -6.10 6.83 -11.00
C ALA A 24 -5.06 6.96 -9.87
N LEU A 25 -5.56 7.09 -8.65
CA LEU A 25 -4.73 7.41 -7.48
C LEU A 25 -3.94 6.20 -6.97
N PHE A 26 -2.85 6.49 -6.29
CA PHE A 26 -2.06 5.55 -5.49
C PHE A 26 -2.73 5.31 -4.13
N ALA A 27 -2.92 4.07 -3.75
CA ALA A 27 -3.57 3.69 -2.49
C ALA A 27 -2.60 3.61 -1.28
N GLY A 28 -1.34 4.00 -1.46
CA GLY A 28 -0.32 3.92 -0.42
C GLY A 28 0.37 2.56 -0.36
N ILE A 29 0.98 2.28 0.78
CA ILE A 29 1.61 0.99 1.11
C ILE A 29 0.54 0.14 1.78
N THR A 30 0.13 -0.98 1.17
CA THR A 30 -0.99 -1.79 1.64
C THR A 30 -0.76 -3.28 1.49
N ALA A 31 -1.60 -4.09 2.15
CA ALA A 31 -1.74 -5.52 1.94
C ALA A 31 -3.03 -5.87 1.17
N ALA A 32 -3.50 -4.97 0.28
CA ALA A 32 -4.71 -5.19 -0.52
C ALA A 32 -4.51 -6.40 -1.45
N GLY A 33 -5.41 -7.38 -1.35
CA GLY A 33 -5.25 -8.66 -2.03
C GLY A 33 -4.44 -9.72 -1.27
N LEU A 34 -3.85 -9.34 -0.10
CA LEU A 34 -3.17 -10.25 0.83
C LEU A 34 -3.92 -10.40 2.15
N SER A 35 -4.91 -9.56 2.41
CA SER A 35 -5.66 -9.57 3.67
C SER A 35 -7.12 -9.23 3.40
N GLU A 36 -8.00 -10.20 3.68
CA GLU A 36 -9.46 -10.00 3.59
C GLU A 36 -10.01 -9.47 4.91
N ILE A 37 -9.64 -10.06 6.04
CA ILE A 37 -10.07 -9.70 7.38
C ILE A 37 -8.88 -9.84 8.33
N GLY A 38 -8.37 -8.74 8.85
CA GLY A 38 -7.12 -8.72 9.64
C GLY A 38 -7.14 -9.53 10.94
N MET A 39 -8.34 -9.81 11.50
CA MET A 39 -8.50 -10.60 12.72
C MET A 39 -8.71 -12.11 12.47
N VAL A 40 -8.81 -12.52 11.23
CA VAL A 40 -8.92 -13.94 10.83
C VAL A 40 -7.55 -14.36 10.29
N TYR A 41 -6.89 -15.24 11.00
CA TYR A 41 -5.50 -15.61 10.74
C TYR A 41 -5.30 -16.17 9.32
N GLU A 42 -6.20 -17.04 8.87
CA GLU A 42 -6.17 -17.68 7.55
C GLU A 42 -6.46 -16.70 6.39
N ALA A 43 -6.93 -15.50 6.72
CA ALA A 43 -7.24 -14.45 5.74
C ALA A 43 -6.12 -13.39 5.64
N VAL A 44 -4.92 -13.66 6.18
CA VAL A 44 -3.79 -12.72 6.20
C VAL A 44 -2.52 -13.38 5.68
N ASP A 45 -2.17 -13.10 4.43
CA ASP A 45 -0.98 -13.65 3.74
C ASP A 45 0.19 -12.64 3.68
N SER A 46 0.06 -11.49 4.33
CA SER A 46 1.07 -10.43 4.29
C SER A 46 2.20 -10.60 5.31
N ARG A 47 2.18 -11.63 6.16
CA ARG A 47 3.15 -11.82 7.24
C ARG A 47 3.52 -13.29 7.43
N LEU A 48 4.75 -13.52 7.87
CA LEU A 48 5.18 -14.84 8.32
C LEU A 48 4.68 -15.14 9.74
N ASN A 49 4.40 -16.40 9.99
CA ASN A 49 4.07 -16.92 11.31
C ASN A 49 5.29 -16.87 12.25
N GLU A 50 5.04 -16.89 13.56
CA GLU A 50 6.05 -16.97 14.63
C GLU A 50 6.87 -18.27 14.58
N LEU A 51 6.35 -19.34 13.96
CA LEU A 51 7.07 -20.59 13.75
C LEU A 51 8.30 -20.45 12.83
N TYR A 52 8.30 -19.43 11.95
CA TYR A 52 9.48 -19.10 11.16
C TYR A 52 10.46 -18.35 12.04
N THR A 53 11.51 -19.07 12.46
CA THR A 53 12.60 -18.49 13.24
C THR A 53 13.50 -17.62 12.36
N GLY A 54 13.94 -16.51 12.89
CA GLY A 54 14.81 -15.57 12.19
C GLY A 54 14.23 -14.16 12.13
N LEU A 55 15.15 -13.20 12.07
CA LEU A 55 14.82 -11.78 12.16
C LEU A 55 14.70 -11.11 10.79
N MET A 56 15.19 -11.76 9.74
CA MET A 56 15.32 -11.18 8.41
C MET A 56 14.89 -12.20 7.35
N HIS A 57 13.80 -11.90 6.65
CA HIS A 57 13.26 -12.76 5.60
C HIS A 57 13.02 -11.97 4.30
N PRO A 58 14.07 -11.40 3.67
CA PRO A 58 13.90 -10.69 2.40
C PRO A 58 13.37 -11.58 1.27
N GLU A 59 13.55 -12.92 1.38
CA GLU A 59 13.03 -13.92 0.45
C GLU A 59 11.50 -14.12 0.55
N PHE A 60 10.86 -13.63 1.63
CA PHE A 60 9.40 -13.70 1.76
C PHE A 60 8.73 -12.77 0.74
N ASP A 61 8.30 -13.33 -0.37
CA ASP A 61 7.70 -12.62 -1.49
C ASP A 61 6.18 -12.66 -1.45
N VAL A 62 5.58 -11.59 -0.97
CA VAL A 62 4.12 -11.48 -0.82
C VAL A 62 3.37 -11.47 -2.15
N ARG A 63 4.05 -11.20 -3.28
CA ARG A 63 3.43 -11.24 -4.61
C ARG A 63 2.88 -12.63 -4.94
N LYS A 64 3.48 -13.69 -4.39
CA LYS A 64 3.06 -15.09 -4.59
C LYS A 64 1.70 -15.41 -3.98
N ALA A 65 1.25 -14.61 -3.02
CA ALA A 65 -0.04 -14.78 -2.34
C ALA A 65 -1.11 -13.76 -2.78
N TYR A 66 -0.77 -12.86 -3.72
CA TYR A 66 -1.70 -11.82 -4.16
C TYR A 66 -2.94 -12.41 -4.84
N ASN A 67 -4.12 -12.05 -4.32
CA ASN A 67 -5.42 -12.38 -4.89
C ASN A 67 -6.07 -11.14 -5.52
N PRO A 68 -6.09 -10.99 -6.86
CA PRO A 68 -6.74 -9.87 -7.53
C PRO A 68 -8.28 -9.86 -7.38
N LEU A 69 -8.87 -10.99 -6.95
CA LEU A 69 -10.31 -11.15 -6.71
C LEU A 69 -10.69 -10.87 -5.25
N SER A 70 -9.74 -10.48 -4.40
CA SER A 70 -10.00 -10.03 -3.04
C SER A 70 -11.09 -8.96 -3.01
N SER A 71 -11.97 -9.03 -2.03
CA SER A 71 -13.07 -8.04 -1.85
C SER A 71 -12.55 -6.62 -1.60
N VAL A 72 -11.33 -6.47 -1.10
CA VAL A 72 -10.68 -5.19 -0.83
C VAL A 72 -10.30 -4.44 -2.13
N VAL A 73 -9.97 -5.17 -3.20
CA VAL A 73 -9.56 -4.58 -4.47
C VAL A 73 -10.67 -3.74 -5.11
N PRO A 74 -11.89 -4.27 -5.41
CA PRO A 74 -12.94 -3.46 -6.00
C PRO A 74 -13.44 -2.35 -5.07
N VAL A 75 -13.46 -2.57 -3.76
CA VAL A 75 -13.83 -1.51 -2.78
C VAL A 75 -12.89 -0.31 -2.85
N THR A 76 -11.60 -0.56 -3.02
CA THR A 76 -10.59 0.50 -3.11
C THR A 76 -10.61 1.14 -4.51
N ARG A 77 -10.78 0.33 -5.57
CA ARG A 77 -10.78 0.81 -6.95
C ARG A 77 -11.92 1.77 -7.26
N ILE A 78 -13.16 1.47 -6.84
CA ILE A 78 -14.31 2.35 -7.10
C ILE A 78 -14.23 3.71 -6.38
N GLU A 79 -13.32 3.84 -5.42
CA GLU A 79 -13.00 5.12 -4.76
C GLU A 79 -11.90 5.91 -5.50
N GLY A 80 -11.53 5.47 -6.72
CA GLY A 80 -10.60 6.16 -7.60
C GLY A 80 -9.14 5.72 -7.49
N TYR A 81 -8.84 4.65 -6.76
CA TYR A 81 -7.48 4.14 -6.61
C TYR A 81 -7.17 3.06 -7.66
N GLY A 82 -6.11 3.26 -8.43
CA GLY A 82 -5.73 2.36 -9.51
C GLY A 82 -4.60 1.39 -9.18
N TYR A 83 -3.81 1.67 -8.14
CA TYR A 83 -2.64 0.86 -7.79
C TYR A 83 -2.15 1.12 -6.37
N THR A 84 -1.33 0.21 -5.86
CA THR A 84 -0.71 0.27 -4.52
C THR A 84 0.70 -0.28 -4.55
N LEU A 85 1.51 0.05 -3.54
CA LEU A 85 2.70 -0.73 -3.21
C LEU A 85 2.25 -1.89 -2.31
N LEU A 86 2.27 -3.10 -2.86
CA LEU A 86 1.95 -4.32 -2.12
C LEU A 86 3.10 -4.63 -1.16
N ALA A 87 2.80 -4.72 0.12
CA ALA A 87 3.80 -4.82 1.16
C ALA A 87 3.66 -6.06 2.04
N ALA A 88 4.81 -6.63 2.40
CA ALA A 88 4.89 -7.45 3.60
C ALA A 88 4.58 -6.59 4.83
N ALA A 89 3.80 -7.11 5.75
CA ALA A 89 3.41 -6.37 6.94
C ALA A 89 4.64 -5.99 7.76
N PHE A 90 4.74 -4.72 8.12
CA PHE A 90 5.70 -4.27 9.11
C PHE A 90 5.34 -4.90 10.46
N GLY A 91 6.15 -5.81 10.93
CA GLY A 91 5.93 -6.56 12.16
C GLY A 91 7.16 -6.53 13.05
N ASP A 92 7.36 -7.62 13.78
CA ASP A 92 8.44 -7.80 14.76
C ASP A 92 9.79 -8.17 14.11
N ARG A 93 9.91 -8.13 12.78
CA ARG A 93 11.10 -8.54 12.04
C ARG A 93 11.85 -7.34 11.50
N THR A 94 13.17 -7.43 11.49
CA THR A 94 14.04 -6.39 10.91
C THR A 94 13.80 -6.24 9.42
N ILE A 95 13.76 -7.37 8.68
CA ILE A 95 13.37 -7.41 7.27
C ILE A 95 12.16 -8.31 7.16
N SER A 96 11.02 -7.70 6.80
CA SER A 96 9.72 -8.37 6.81
C SER A 96 9.47 -9.18 5.54
N GLY A 97 10.07 -8.80 4.42
CA GLY A 97 9.85 -9.45 3.12
C GLY A 97 9.95 -8.47 1.97
N GLN A 98 9.44 -8.89 0.83
CA GLN A 98 9.46 -8.12 -0.42
C GLN A 98 8.09 -8.06 -1.08
N GLY A 99 7.88 -7.00 -1.89
CA GLY A 99 6.71 -6.79 -2.72
C GLY A 99 7.04 -5.92 -3.93
N SER A 100 6.02 -5.36 -4.57
CA SER A 100 6.16 -4.41 -5.68
C SER A 100 4.87 -3.61 -5.89
N LEU A 101 4.86 -2.69 -6.84
CA LEU A 101 3.60 -2.07 -7.27
C LEU A 101 2.68 -3.14 -7.88
N VAL A 102 1.39 -3.01 -7.59
CA VAL A 102 0.33 -3.83 -8.19
C VAL A 102 -0.85 -2.95 -8.59
N ARG A 103 -1.39 -3.19 -9.78
CA ARG A 103 -2.60 -2.51 -10.28
C ARG A 103 -3.86 -3.18 -9.76
N PHE A 104 -4.90 -2.38 -9.56
CA PHE A 104 -6.23 -2.86 -9.16
C PHE A 104 -7.14 -3.17 -10.37
N ASP A 105 -6.57 -3.74 -11.44
CA ASP A 105 -7.28 -4.08 -12.67
C ASP A 105 -7.94 -5.48 -12.66
N SER A 106 -7.90 -6.17 -11.52
CA SER A 106 -8.39 -7.54 -11.32
C SER A 106 -7.73 -8.59 -12.22
N GLY A 107 -6.58 -8.26 -12.82
CA GLY A 107 -5.75 -9.19 -13.59
C GLY A 107 -4.78 -9.95 -12.70
N PHE A 108 -4.38 -11.15 -13.13
CA PHE A 108 -3.35 -11.94 -12.45
C PHE A 108 -1.93 -11.50 -12.80
N ASP A 109 -1.75 -10.75 -13.89
CA ASP A 109 -0.48 -10.16 -14.32
C ASP A 109 -0.53 -8.63 -14.12
N SER A 110 -0.66 -8.20 -12.86
CA SER A 110 -0.87 -6.80 -12.50
C SER A 110 0.32 -6.16 -11.80
N PHE A 111 1.43 -6.91 -11.63
CA PHE A 111 2.63 -6.38 -10.99
C PHE A 111 3.43 -5.48 -11.93
N GLU A 112 4.05 -4.47 -11.36
CA GLU A 112 4.97 -3.56 -12.07
C GLU A 112 5.98 -2.95 -11.10
N GLY A 113 6.93 -2.19 -11.65
CA GLY A 113 7.95 -1.53 -10.86
C GLY A 113 9.05 -2.45 -10.36
N LYS A 114 9.85 -1.93 -9.43
CA LYS A 114 11.00 -2.63 -8.86
C LYS A 114 10.59 -3.47 -7.66
N THR A 115 11.33 -4.55 -7.41
CA THR A 115 11.24 -5.28 -6.15
C THR A 115 11.55 -4.35 -4.99
N THR A 116 10.69 -4.35 -3.98
CA THR A 116 10.80 -3.48 -2.83
C THR A 116 10.94 -4.32 -1.57
N ILE A 117 12.00 -4.10 -0.81
CA ILE A 117 12.28 -4.76 0.48
C ILE A 117 11.79 -3.86 1.62
N PHE A 118 11.10 -4.45 2.59
CA PHE A 118 10.55 -3.73 3.74
C PHE A 118 11.41 -3.97 4.99
N VAL A 119 11.96 -2.88 5.53
CA VAL A 119 12.91 -2.88 6.66
C VAL A 119 12.34 -2.05 7.81
N ASN A 120 12.31 -2.62 9.00
CA ASN A 120 11.90 -1.92 10.23
C ASN A 120 13.13 -1.44 10.98
N VAL A 121 13.15 -0.17 11.37
CA VAL A 121 14.18 0.42 12.23
C VAL A 121 13.58 1.33 13.30
N ASP A 122 12.27 1.22 13.54
CA ASP A 122 11.58 1.96 14.59
C ASP A 122 11.93 1.42 16.01
N GLY A 123 11.52 2.17 17.02
CA GLY A 123 11.82 1.80 18.42
C GLY A 123 11.11 0.54 18.88
N TYR A 124 9.93 0.24 18.34
CA TYR A 124 9.21 -0.98 18.66
C TYR A 124 9.98 -2.20 18.16
N SER A 125 10.39 -2.20 16.89
CA SER A 125 11.18 -3.28 16.30
C SER A 125 12.53 -3.42 16.96
N GLY A 126 13.21 -2.32 17.25
CA GLY A 126 14.50 -2.33 17.98
C GLY A 126 14.40 -3.00 19.32
N ASN A 127 13.36 -2.71 20.09
CA ASN A 127 13.14 -3.33 21.40
C ASN A 127 12.85 -4.84 21.30
N LYS A 128 12.06 -5.26 20.33
CA LYS A 128 11.71 -6.67 20.13
C LYS A 128 12.89 -7.52 19.61
N ILE A 129 13.73 -6.95 18.76
CA ILE A 129 14.72 -7.70 17.98
C ILE A 129 16.07 -7.75 18.68
N GLY A 130 16.54 -6.67 19.28
CA GLY A 130 17.86 -6.62 19.89
C GLY A 130 17.86 -6.02 21.30
N GLY A 131 16.68 -5.67 21.84
CA GLY A 131 16.54 -4.97 23.11
C GLY A 131 16.86 -3.49 23.04
N SER A 132 17.43 -3.01 21.93
CA SER A 132 17.76 -1.60 21.72
C SER A 132 17.95 -1.28 20.24
N ARG A 133 17.81 -0.02 19.85
CA ARG A 133 18.13 0.46 18.49
C ARG A 133 19.60 0.19 18.12
N ALA A 134 20.53 0.36 19.03
CA ALA A 134 21.95 0.12 18.76
C ALA A 134 22.21 -1.35 18.39
N ALA A 135 21.64 -2.29 19.15
CA ALA A 135 21.72 -3.72 18.82
C ALA A 135 21.06 -4.05 17.48
N HIS A 136 19.92 -3.42 17.19
CA HIS A 136 19.21 -3.60 15.91
C HIS A 136 20.08 -3.16 14.71
N TRP A 137 20.71 -1.98 14.79
CA TRP A 137 21.65 -1.50 13.77
C TRP A 137 22.86 -2.41 13.62
N MET A 138 23.39 -2.94 14.73
CA MET A 138 24.48 -3.91 14.71
C MET A 138 24.11 -5.19 13.93
N LEU A 139 22.87 -5.69 14.11
CA LEU A 139 22.39 -6.86 13.37
C LEU A 139 22.22 -6.57 11.88
N LEU A 140 21.66 -5.40 11.50
CA LEU A 140 21.56 -4.96 10.11
C LEU A 140 22.94 -4.84 9.45
N GLU A 141 23.88 -4.19 10.13
CA GLU A 141 25.26 -4.05 9.64
C GLU A 141 25.92 -5.41 9.42
N THR A 142 25.73 -6.35 10.35
CA THR A 142 26.26 -7.72 10.23
C THR A 142 25.69 -8.42 8.99
N ALA A 143 24.37 -8.35 8.79
CA ALA A 143 23.70 -8.97 7.65
C ALA A 143 24.22 -8.41 6.32
N PHE A 144 24.24 -7.07 6.17
CA PHE A 144 24.66 -6.44 4.91
C PHE A 144 26.15 -6.58 4.64
N SER A 145 27.00 -6.52 5.67
CA SER A 145 28.45 -6.76 5.51
C SER A 145 28.74 -8.18 5.04
N SER A 146 27.93 -9.16 5.43
CA SER A 146 28.05 -10.55 5.00
C SER A 146 27.77 -10.77 3.49
N LEU A 147 27.07 -9.83 2.83
CA LEU A 147 26.79 -9.93 1.38
C LEU A 147 28.04 -9.77 0.54
N ALA A 148 29.06 -9.07 1.02
CA ALA A 148 30.34 -8.87 0.35
C ALA A 148 31.31 -10.05 0.55
N ALA A 149 31.10 -10.90 1.53
CA ALA A 149 31.95 -12.04 1.82
C ALA A 149 31.87 -13.07 0.67
N LYS A 150 32.99 -13.39 0.03
CA LYS A 150 33.07 -14.50 -0.90
C LYS A 150 32.79 -15.77 -0.13
N GLN A 151 31.91 -16.63 -0.68
CA GLN A 151 31.78 -18.01 -0.17
C GLN A 151 33.16 -18.65 -0.27
N GLY A 152 33.79 -18.91 0.88
CA GLY A 152 35.06 -19.62 0.92
C GLY A 152 34.83 -21.07 0.47
N ASN A 153 35.62 -21.54 -0.50
CA ASN A 153 35.69 -22.94 -0.92
C ASN A 153 36.30 -23.86 0.15
N GLY A 154 36.03 -23.58 1.42
CA GLY A 154 36.54 -24.38 2.53
C GLY A 154 35.68 -25.62 2.77
N PHE A 155 36.22 -26.79 2.49
CA PHE A 155 35.64 -28.13 2.71
C PHE A 155 35.08 -28.36 4.14
N TRP A 156 35.36 -27.47 5.08
CA TRP A 156 34.99 -27.60 6.49
C TRP A 156 33.75 -26.81 6.92
N LEU A 157 33.09 -26.07 6.02
CA LEU A 157 31.91 -25.25 6.34
C LEU A 157 30.65 -25.73 5.64
N THR A 158 30.24 -26.96 5.96
CA THR A 158 28.98 -27.54 5.47
C THR A 158 27.73 -26.94 6.16
N HIS A 159 27.90 -25.97 7.06
CA HIS A 159 26.79 -25.26 7.76
C HIS A 159 27.00 -23.76 7.67
N ASN A 160 27.04 -23.23 6.44
CA ASN A 160 27.10 -21.78 6.18
C ASN A 160 25.73 -21.10 6.28
N GLU A 161 24.89 -21.50 7.22
CA GLU A 161 23.72 -20.73 7.56
C GLU A 161 24.13 -19.52 8.38
N HIS A 162 24.01 -18.35 7.78
CA HIS A 162 24.18 -17.09 8.52
C HIS A 162 23.04 -17.02 9.55
N PRO A 163 23.32 -16.78 10.85
CA PRO A 163 22.31 -16.87 11.91
C PRO A 163 21.16 -15.88 11.78
N LEU A 164 21.34 -14.80 10.98
CA LEU A 164 20.32 -13.75 10.79
C LEU A 164 19.55 -13.88 9.49
N ILE A 165 20.12 -14.54 8.47
CA ILE A 165 19.56 -14.58 7.13
C ILE A 165 20.01 -15.87 6.41
N ASN A 166 19.07 -16.56 5.80
CA ASN A 166 19.36 -17.78 5.04
C ASN A 166 19.97 -17.49 3.66
N GLN A 167 20.30 -18.53 2.91
CA GLN A 167 20.95 -18.41 1.59
C GLN A 167 20.08 -17.67 0.58
N ASP A 168 18.78 -17.96 0.52
CA ASP A 168 17.84 -17.33 -0.40
C ASP A 168 17.62 -15.86 -0.07
N GLY A 169 17.56 -15.55 1.24
CA GLY A 169 17.48 -14.17 1.71
C GLY A 169 18.72 -13.36 1.34
N ARG A 170 19.92 -13.94 1.42
CA ARG A 170 21.16 -13.28 0.99
C ARG A 170 21.17 -13.02 -0.51
N ALA A 171 20.71 -13.99 -1.31
CA ALA A 171 20.59 -13.83 -2.76
C ALA A 171 19.60 -12.70 -3.10
N THR A 172 18.44 -12.67 -2.43
CA THR A 172 17.43 -11.64 -2.59
C THR A 172 17.95 -10.25 -2.21
N LEU A 173 18.65 -10.10 -1.08
CA LEU A 173 19.24 -8.81 -0.69
C LEU A 173 20.32 -8.34 -1.67
N LYS A 174 21.11 -9.26 -2.20
CA LYS A 174 22.14 -8.93 -3.19
C LYS A 174 21.52 -8.40 -4.47
N ASP A 175 20.49 -9.06 -5.00
CA ASP A 175 19.75 -8.59 -6.16
C ASP A 175 19.06 -7.25 -5.90
N ALA A 176 18.36 -7.13 -4.76
CA ALA A 176 17.66 -5.91 -4.39
C ALA A 176 18.60 -4.71 -4.18
N ARG A 177 19.83 -4.92 -3.73
CA ARG A 177 20.85 -3.86 -3.63
C ARG A 177 21.21 -3.27 -4.98
N GLU A 178 21.25 -4.09 -6.03
CA GLU A 178 21.60 -3.66 -7.39
C GLU A 178 20.38 -3.10 -8.14
N ASN A 179 19.23 -3.73 -8.01
CA ASN A 179 18.06 -3.52 -8.88
C ASN A 179 16.80 -3.02 -8.14
N GLY A 180 16.75 -3.18 -6.82
CA GLY A 180 15.57 -2.97 -6.00
C GLY A 180 15.51 -1.63 -5.27
N ILE A 181 14.56 -1.58 -4.35
CA ILE A 181 14.28 -0.44 -3.47
C ILE A 181 14.16 -0.97 -2.04
N PHE A 182 14.58 -0.17 -1.07
CA PHE A 182 14.46 -0.47 0.35
C PHE A 182 13.57 0.56 1.02
N VAL A 183 12.42 0.14 1.53
CA VAL A 183 11.52 0.99 2.32
C VAL A 183 11.83 0.79 3.80
N PHE A 184 12.39 1.80 4.43
CA PHE A 184 12.72 1.81 5.84
C PHE A 184 11.61 2.48 6.64
N ARG A 185 11.00 1.77 7.57
CA ARG A 185 10.07 2.34 8.53
C ARG A 185 10.84 3.04 9.64
N ALA A 186 10.82 4.38 9.64
CA ALA A 186 11.50 5.23 10.60
C ALA A 186 10.69 6.51 10.83
N ASN A 187 10.44 6.87 12.10
CA ASN A 187 9.69 8.07 12.49
C ASN A 187 10.59 9.13 13.12
N ARG A 188 11.54 8.73 13.93
CA ARG A 188 12.42 9.60 14.70
C ARG A 188 13.53 10.17 13.82
N ALA A 189 13.85 11.45 13.96
CA ALA A 189 14.85 12.15 13.16
C ALA A 189 16.24 11.47 13.20
N SER A 190 16.69 11.02 14.38
CA SER A 190 17.96 10.30 14.51
C SER A 190 17.98 8.95 13.79
N ASP A 191 16.85 8.22 13.77
CA ASP A 191 16.75 6.94 13.07
C ASP A 191 16.77 7.18 11.55
N ILE A 192 16.13 8.25 11.07
CA ILE A 192 16.17 8.67 9.66
C ILE A 192 17.63 8.97 9.24
N LEU A 193 18.39 9.73 10.04
CA LEU A 193 19.80 9.98 9.75
C LEU A 193 20.63 8.70 9.71
N GLN A 194 20.35 7.73 10.57
CA GLN A 194 21.03 6.43 10.52
C GLN A 194 20.66 5.65 9.25
N VAL A 195 19.39 5.70 8.79
CA VAL A 195 19.00 5.12 7.50
C VAL A 195 19.79 5.76 6.36
N LEU A 196 19.91 7.08 6.33
CA LEU A 196 20.67 7.78 5.27
C LEU A 196 22.16 7.36 5.29
N ALA A 197 22.76 7.28 6.47
CA ALA A 197 24.16 6.85 6.61
C ALA A 197 24.36 5.39 6.19
N PHE A 198 23.48 4.50 6.62
CA PHE A 198 23.49 3.08 6.27
C PHE A 198 23.28 2.87 4.77
N SER A 199 22.30 3.56 4.17
CA SER A 199 22.00 3.46 2.76
C SER A 199 23.15 3.96 1.87
N ARG A 200 23.80 5.05 2.27
CA ARG A 200 25.01 5.56 1.60
C ARG A 200 26.15 4.53 1.66
N LYS A 201 26.40 3.97 2.85
CA LYS A 201 27.44 2.97 3.07
C LYS A 201 27.26 1.72 2.23
N HIS A 202 26.03 1.21 2.15
CA HIS A 202 25.70 -0.03 1.47
C HIS A 202 25.17 0.18 0.04
N GLN A 203 25.14 1.43 -0.45
CA GLN A 203 24.68 1.81 -1.79
C GLN A 203 23.23 1.36 -2.07
N LEU A 204 22.32 1.65 -1.13
CA LEU A 204 20.91 1.27 -1.25
C LEU A 204 20.07 2.40 -1.80
N ASN A 205 19.12 2.07 -2.66
CA ASN A 205 18.04 2.97 -3.04
C ASN A 205 16.99 2.97 -1.93
N ALA A 206 17.08 3.92 -1.01
CA ALA A 206 16.29 3.99 0.20
C ALA A 206 15.08 4.93 0.08
N ILE A 207 14.00 4.55 0.72
CA ILE A 207 12.78 5.36 0.93
C ILE A 207 12.44 5.30 2.41
N ILE A 208 12.07 6.43 3.00
CA ILE A 208 11.56 6.47 4.38
C ILE A 208 10.04 6.28 4.37
N SER A 209 9.52 5.41 5.22
CA SER A 209 8.08 5.27 5.51
C SER A 209 7.80 5.64 6.96
N GLY A 210 6.84 6.53 7.18
CA GLY A 210 6.52 7.13 8.48
C GLY A 210 6.97 8.58 8.55
N GLY A 211 8.22 8.84 8.99
CA GLY A 211 8.84 10.16 8.92
C GLY A 211 8.13 11.24 9.74
N GLN A 212 7.57 10.92 10.92
CA GLN A 212 6.87 11.90 11.75
C GLN A 212 7.77 13.08 12.15
N GLU A 213 9.08 12.84 12.33
CA GLU A 213 10.09 13.85 12.62
C GLU A 213 10.99 14.20 11.41
N ALA A 214 10.61 13.80 10.19
CA ALA A 214 11.43 14.02 9.00
C ALA A 214 11.67 15.51 8.70
N TRP A 215 10.77 16.39 9.10
CA TRP A 215 10.92 17.86 8.97
C TRP A 215 12.16 18.38 9.70
N ILE A 216 12.63 17.72 10.78
CA ILE A 216 13.82 18.12 11.55
C ILE A 216 15.09 17.92 10.71
N VAL A 217 15.12 16.90 9.87
CA VAL A 217 16.26 16.49 9.05
C VAL A 217 16.01 16.64 7.55
N ARG A 218 15.09 17.52 7.18
CA ARG A 218 14.63 17.73 5.81
C ARG A 218 15.72 18.12 4.83
N GLU A 219 16.74 18.87 5.30
CA GLU A 219 17.88 19.26 4.48
C GLU A 219 18.73 18.03 4.10
N ALA A 220 18.98 17.13 5.03
CA ALA A 220 19.71 15.88 4.75
C ALA A 220 18.92 14.94 3.85
N LEU A 221 17.60 14.89 4.00
CA LEU A 221 16.71 14.13 3.10
C LEU A 221 16.72 14.70 1.67
N ALA A 222 16.67 16.01 1.53
CA ALA A 222 16.73 16.69 0.24
C ALA A 222 18.10 16.46 -0.45
N GLU A 223 19.20 16.62 0.31
CA GLU A 223 20.55 16.39 -0.20
C GLU A 223 20.78 14.95 -0.66
N SER A 224 20.24 13.98 0.08
CA SER A 224 20.34 12.55 -0.29
C SER A 224 19.40 12.14 -1.44
N GLY A 225 18.41 12.97 -1.78
CA GLY A 225 17.34 12.63 -2.73
C GLY A 225 16.41 11.52 -2.24
N THR A 226 16.42 11.19 -0.94
CA THR A 226 15.62 10.11 -0.36
C THR A 226 14.15 10.50 -0.24
N PRO A 227 13.21 9.80 -0.94
CA PRO A 227 11.79 10.07 -0.82
C PRO A 227 11.23 9.70 0.56
N VAL A 228 10.14 10.38 0.94
CA VAL A 228 9.43 10.10 2.19
C VAL A 228 7.97 9.78 1.94
N VAL A 229 7.50 8.66 2.46
CA VAL A 229 6.09 8.22 2.43
C VAL A 229 5.49 8.51 3.80
N ILE A 230 4.58 9.48 3.90
CA ILE A 230 4.03 9.96 5.16
C ILE A 230 2.53 9.70 5.29
N ASN A 231 2.07 9.63 6.52
CA ASN A 231 0.69 9.84 6.88
C ASN A 231 0.53 11.23 7.50
N ALA A 232 -0.03 12.19 6.78
CA ALA A 232 -0.17 13.57 7.26
C ALA A 232 -1.18 13.72 8.43
N LEU A 233 -1.91 12.64 8.77
CA LEU A 233 -2.77 12.60 9.96
C LEU A 233 -2.01 12.16 11.21
N ASP A 234 -0.79 11.62 11.09
CA ASP A 234 0.09 11.28 12.21
C ASP A 234 0.81 12.55 12.72
N ASN A 235 0.04 13.47 13.24
CA ASN A 235 0.45 14.83 13.61
C ASN A 235 0.54 15.08 15.12
N LEU A 236 0.26 14.06 15.90
CA LEU A 236 0.37 14.05 17.36
C LEU A 236 1.33 12.96 17.82
N PRO A 237 2.01 13.16 18.98
CA PRO A 237 2.91 12.15 19.53
C PRO A 237 2.14 10.88 19.93
N GLY A 238 2.09 9.88 19.03
CA GLY A 238 1.51 8.56 19.31
C GLY A 238 2.49 7.60 19.97
N SER A 239 3.79 7.91 19.92
CA SER A 239 4.87 7.11 20.49
C SER A 239 6.09 7.98 20.77
N PHE A 240 7.10 7.43 21.46
CA PHE A 240 8.40 8.11 21.68
C PHE A 240 9.20 8.32 20.38
N ASP A 241 8.80 7.72 19.28
CA ASP A 241 9.45 7.88 17.97
C ASP A 241 8.93 9.10 17.18
N GLY A 242 7.85 9.70 17.64
CA GLY A 242 7.20 10.82 16.96
C GLY A 242 6.89 11.99 17.89
N LEU A 243 7.72 12.26 18.89
CA LEU A 243 7.50 13.37 19.84
C LEU A 243 7.46 14.74 19.14
N GLY A 244 8.20 14.86 18.02
CA GLY A 244 8.20 16.05 17.18
C GLY A 244 7.18 16.02 16.04
N ALA A 245 6.17 15.17 16.09
CA ALA A 245 5.12 15.11 15.05
C ALA A 245 4.38 16.46 14.92
N ARG A 246 4.07 16.87 13.68
CA ARG A 246 3.40 18.15 13.41
C ARG A 246 2.59 18.13 12.11
N LEU A 247 1.57 18.98 12.06
CA LEU A 247 0.60 19.07 10.95
C LEU A 247 1.23 19.48 9.63
N ASP A 248 2.19 20.39 9.65
CA ASP A 248 2.82 20.97 8.46
C ASP A 248 4.10 20.24 8.02
N ASN A 249 4.35 19.03 8.54
CA ASN A 249 5.50 18.21 8.18
C ASN A 249 5.63 18.06 6.65
N ALA A 250 4.54 17.71 5.94
CA ALA A 250 4.51 17.59 4.49
C ALA A 250 4.94 18.87 3.77
N ALA A 251 4.43 20.02 4.22
CA ALA A 251 4.75 21.33 3.64
C ALA A 251 6.22 21.71 3.87
N LEU A 252 6.79 21.39 5.04
CA LEU A 252 8.20 21.63 5.35
C LEU A 252 9.13 20.77 4.50
N LEU A 253 8.81 19.50 4.34
CA LEU A 253 9.56 18.57 3.49
C LEU A 253 9.52 19.01 2.02
N HIS A 254 8.34 19.37 1.51
CA HIS A 254 8.18 19.85 0.13
C HIS A 254 9.00 21.12 -0.11
N ARG A 255 8.95 22.11 0.80
CA ARG A 255 9.75 23.36 0.68
C ARG A 255 11.26 23.10 0.66
N ALA A 256 11.72 22.04 1.31
CA ALA A 256 13.11 21.62 1.27
C ALA A 256 13.48 20.84 0.00
N GLY A 257 12.51 20.51 -0.88
CA GLY A 257 12.75 19.75 -2.10
C GLY A 257 12.67 18.23 -1.93
N VAL A 258 12.18 17.74 -0.79
CA VAL A 258 12.02 16.30 -0.54
C VAL A 258 10.85 15.76 -1.36
N SER A 259 11.06 14.64 -2.04
CA SER A 259 10.01 13.93 -2.77
C SER A 259 9.04 13.26 -1.80
N LEU A 260 7.75 13.58 -1.90
CA LEU A 260 6.69 13.11 -1.01
C LEU A 260 5.76 12.12 -1.67
N LEU A 261 5.34 11.13 -0.88
CA LEU A 261 4.25 10.21 -1.15
C LEU A 261 3.36 10.09 0.09
N PHE A 262 2.13 9.62 -0.10
CA PHE A 262 1.22 9.39 1.01
C PHE A 262 0.90 7.92 1.23
N THR A 263 0.67 7.56 2.50
CA THR A 263 0.11 6.28 2.91
C THR A 263 -0.77 6.47 4.14
N SER A 264 -1.81 5.67 4.29
CA SER A 264 -2.59 5.59 5.54
C SER A 264 -2.01 4.54 6.50
N GLY A 265 -1.12 3.69 6.02
CA GLY A 265 -0.62 2.54 6.79
C GLY A 265 -1.65 1.43 6.99
N GLU A 266 -2.85 1.55 6.41
CA GLU A 266 -3.97 0.63 6.62
C GLU A 266 -4.56 0.15 5.29
N THR A 267 -4.77 -1.17 5.16
CA THR A 267 -5.32 -1.77 3.93
C THR A 267 -6.80 -1.43 3.74
N HIS A 268 -7.66 -1.64 4.74
CA HIS A 268 -9.10 -1.43 4.60
C HIS A 268 -9.51 0.05 4.56
N ASN A 269 -8.67 0.93 5.09
CA ASN A 269 -8.87 2.38 5.06
C ASN A 269 -8.05 3.09 3.97
N ALA A 270 -7.33 2.36 3.10
CA ALA A 270 -6.59 2.94 1.98
C ALA A 270 -7.46 3.88 1.12
N ARG A 271 -8.73 3.57 0.94
CA ARG A 271 -9.73 4.42 0.26
C ARG A 271 -9.88 5.82 0.85
N LYS A 272 -9.44 6.06 2.09
CA LYS A 272 -9.47 7.36 2.75
C LYS A 272 -8.19 8.18 2.54
N LEU A 273 -7.23 7.69 1.76
CA LEU A 273 -5.93 8.36 1.61
C LEU A 273 -6.04 9.76 1.01
N ARG A 274 -7.12 10.07 0.26
CA ARG A 274 -7.42 11.42 -0.23
C ARG A 274 -7.54 12.44 0.92
N GLN A 275 -8.08 12.02 2.06
CA GLN A 275 -8.19 12.87 3.28
C GLN A 275 -6.81 13.19 3.86
N VAL A 276 -5.87 12.25 3.79
CA VAL A 276 -4.48 12.46 4.23
C VAL A 276 -3.83 13.55 3.37
N ALA A 277 -3.98 13.46 2.04
CA ALA A 277 -3.46 14.44 1.11
C ALA A 277 -4.15 15.81 1.26
N GLY A 278 -5.47 15.85 1.40
CA GLY A 278 -6.24 17.07 1.64
C GLY A 278 -5.86 17.76 2.96
N ASN A 279 -5.59 16.98 4.02
CA ASN A 279 -5.09 17.51 5.29
C ASN A 279 -3.70 18.16 5.12
N ALA A 280 -2.80 17.54 4.35
CA ALA A 280 -1.50 18.13 4.04
C ALA A 280 -1.62 19.47 3.29
N VAL A 281 -2.58 19.57 2.34
CA VAL A 281 -2.88 20.82 1.63
C VAL A 281 -3.41 21.89 2.58
N ALA A 282 -4.35 21.53 3.46
CA ALA A 282 -4.87 22.44 4.48
C ALA A 282 -3.78 22.97 5.43
N ASN A 283 -2.66 22.25 5.56
CA ASN A 283 -1.51 22.62 6.37
C ASN A 283 -0.30 23.11 5.54
N GLY A 284 -0.54 23.62 4.33
CA GLY A 284 0.43 24.40 3.55
C GLY A 284 1.21 23.64 2.50
N LEU A 285 0.86 22.39 2.19
CA LEU A 285 1.38 21.71 1.00
C LEU A 285 0.68 22.25 -0.26
N PRO A 286 1.40 22.61 -1.35
CA PRO A 286 0.76 22.98 -2.61
C PRO A 286 -0.15 21.88 -3.15
N TYR A 287 -1.30 22.23 -3.70
CA TYR A 287 -2.31 21.30 -4.21
C TYR A 287 -1.74 20.35 -5.27
N GLU A 288 -1.00 20.89 -6.24
CA GLU A 288 -0.38 20.11 -7.31
C GLU A 288 0.65 19.10 -6.77
N ALA A 289 1.36 19.46 -5.70
CA ALA A 289 2.30 18.54 -5.04
C ALA A 289 1.55 17.40 -4.36
N ALA A 290 0.40 17.67 -3.75
CA ALA A 290 -0.44 16.64 -3.16
C ALA A 290 -1.01 15.67 -4.21
N ILE A 291 -1.50 16.20 -5.35
CA ILE A 291 -1.98 15.38 -6.47
C ILE A 291 -0.84 14.55 -7.06
N ALA A 292 0.34 15.14 -7.29
CA ALA A 292 1.50 14.41 -7.79
C ALA A 292 1.92 13.27 -6.83
N ALA A 293 1.90 13.52 -5.51
CA ALA A 293 2.20 12.53 -4.47
C ALA A 293 1.18 11.37 -4.42
N MET A 294 -0.01 11.56 -4.98
CA MET A 294 -1.07 10.57 -5.08
C MET A 294 -1.17 9.91 -6.47
N THR A 295 -0.47 10.41 -7.49
CA THR A 295 -0.61 9.95 -8.89
C THR A 295 0.73 9.55 -9.51
N SER A 296 1.49 10.48 -10.04
CA SER A 296 2.70 10.24 -10.82
C SER A 296 3.92 9.88 -9.97
N ARG A 297 4.09 10.54 -8.83
CA ARG A 297 5.28 10.41 -8.02
C ARG A 297 5.51 8.99 -7.46
N PRO A 298 4.49 8.25 -6.95
CA PRO A 298 4.70 6.89 -6.51
C PRO A 298 5.15 5.94 -7.63
N ALA A 299 4.58 6.07 -8.81
CA ALA A 299 5.01 5.26 -9.96
C ALA A 299 6.48 5.54 -10.32
N GLU A 300 6.88 6.81 -10.35
CA GLU A 300 8.25 7.22 -10.61
C GLU A 300 9.23 6.66 -9.56
N VAL A 301 8.91 6.84 -8.28
CA VAL A 301 9.75 6.44 -7.15
C VAL A 301 9.92 4.92 -7.08
N PHE A 302 8.87 4.15 -7.34
CA PHE A 302 8.91 2.68 -7.30
C PHE A 302 9.21 2.04 -8.67
N GLY A 303 9.56 2.83 -9.68
CA GLY A 303 9.94 2.34 -11.01
C GLY A 303 8.78 1.74 -11.80
N GLY A 304 7.55 2.16 -11.54
CA GLY A 304 6.36 1.79 -12.28
C GLY A 304 6.18 2.55 -13.59
N LYS A 305 5.12 2.23 -14.31
CA LYS A 305 4.76 2.94 -15.54
C LYS A 305 4.21 4.33 -15.21
N PRO A 306 4.47 5.35 -16.07
CA PRO A 306 3.99 6.71 -15.83
C PRO A 306 2.49 6.79 -15.60
N ARG A 307 2.07 7.54 -14.58
CA ARG A 307 0.67 7.76 -14.17
C ARG A 307 0.29 9.22 -14.39
N MET A 308 -0.03 9.54 -15.65
CA MET A 308 -0.47 10.87 -16.06
C MET A 308 -1.43 10.73 -17.25
N ILE A 309 -2.21 11.77 -17.52
CA ILE A 309 -3.10 11.83 -18.67
C ILE A 309 -2.31 12.43 -19.83
N ALA A 310 -1.78 11.56 -20.70
CA ALA A 310 -1.05 11.96 -21.90
C ALA A 310 -1.25 10.93 -23.03
N PRO A 311 -1.12 11.35 -24.30
CA PRO A 311 -1.19 10.43 -25.43
C PRO A 311 -0.15 9.31 -25.32
N GLY A 312 -0.55 8.08 -25.70
CA GLY A 312 0.32 6.90 -25.65
C GLY A 312 0.48 6.26 -24.27
N LEU A 313 -0.04 6.86 -23.21
CA LEU A 313 -0.03 6.29 -21.87
C LEU A 313 -1.30 5.47 -21.59
N ARG A 314 -1.21 4.56 -20.63
CA ARG A 314 -2.34 3.75 -20.17
C ARG A 314 -3.44 4.66 -19.61
N ALA A 315 -4.67 4.48 -20.08
CA ALA A 315 -5.82 5.26 -19.68
C ALA A 315 -6.44 4.75 -18.37
N ASP A 316 -5.70 4.88 -17.27
CA ASP A 316 -6.18 4.67 -15.91
C ASP A 316 -6.63 6.04 -15.37
N VAL A 317 -7.91 6.34 -15.46
CA VAL A 317 -8.46 7.70 -15.28
C VAL A 317 -9.67 7.66 -14.36
N VAL A 318 -9.85 8.72 -13.57
CA VAL A 318 -11.00 8.90 -12.67
C VAL A 318 -11.68 10.22 -12.97
N ILE A 319 -12.99 10.20 -13.10
CA ILE A 319 -13.87 11.37 -13.14
C ILE A 319 -14.46 11.54 -11.74
N TRP A 320 -14.32 12.72 -11.18
CA TRP A 320 -14.74 13.05 -9.83
C TRP A 320 -16.01 13.90 -9.83
N SER A 321 -16.87 13.75 -8.83
CA SER A 321 -18.04 14.62 -8.64
C SER A 321 -17.64 16.07 -8.36
N ASP A 322 -16.48 16.28 -7.69
CA ASP A 322 -15.89 17.58 -7.33
C ASP A 322 -14.39 17.37 -7.05
N ASP A 323 -13.72 18.30 -6.37
CA ASP A 323 -12.29 18.22 -6.02
C ASP A 323 -11.93 16.83 -5.41
N PRO A 324 -10.98 16.09 -6.01
CA PRO A 324 -10.58 14.76 -5.54
C PRO A 324 -10.04 14.74 -4.10
N LEU A 325 -9.49 15.85 -3.59
CA LEU A 325 -8.99 15.93 -2.22
C LEU A 325 -10.07 16.34 -1.19
N ASN A 326 -11.25 16.72 -1.66
CA ASN A 326 -12.38 17.02 -0.78
C ASN A 326 -13.04 15.72 -0.32
N ILE A 327 -13.27 15.59 1.00
CA ILE A 327 -13.91 14.41 1.61
C ILE A 327 -15.34 14.16 1.10
N THR A 328 -16.05 15.21 0.68
CA THR A 328 -17.43 15.10 0.17
C THR A 328 -17.50 14.68 -1.29
N SER A 329 -16.39 14.72 -2.03
CA SER A 329 -16.35 14.27 -3.41
C SER A 329 -16.30 12.75 -3.53
N ALA A 330 -16.85 12.23 -4.61
CA ALA A 330 -16.83 10.82 -4.95
C ALA A 330 -16.19 10.59 -6.33
N ALA A 331 -15.65 9.40 -6.55
CA ALA A 331 -15.29 8.96 -7.90
C ALA A 331 -16.58 8.55 -8.62
N ASP A 332 -17.01 9.35 -9.60
CA ASP A 332 -18.22 9.06 -10.37
C ASP A 332 -17.99 7.95 -11.40
N GLN A 333 -16.78 7.91 -11.98
CA GLN A 333 -16.38 6.89 -12.92
C GLN A 333 -14.88 6.64 -12.85
N VAL A 334 -14.52 5.37 -12.82
CA VAL A 334 -13.14 4.87 -12.90
C VAL A 334 -12.96 4.15 -14.25
N SER A 335 -11.82 4.38 -14.88
CA SER A 335 -11.38 3.65 -16.07
C SER A 335 -10.06 2.95 -15.77
N SER A 336 -9.90 1.71 -16.22
CA SER A 336 -8.66 0.96 -16.17
C SER A 336 -8.28 0.49 -17.58
N ALA A 337 -7.13 0.92 -18.08
CA ALA A 337 -6.68 0.70 -19.46
C ALA A 337 -7.73 1.09 -20.51
N GLY A 338 -8.45 2.18 -20.29
CA GLY A 338 -9.51 2.66 -21.18
C GLY A 338 -10.85 1.92 -21.02
N LYS A 339 -10.93 0.87 -20.20
CA LYS A 339 -12.16 0.15 -19.93
C LYS A 339 -12.86 0.73 -18.70
N LEU A 340 -14.13 1.10 -18.84
CA LEU A 340 -14.92 1.61 -17.72
C LEU A 340 -15.16 0.52 -16.67
N ASP A 341 -14.95 0.89 -15.42
CA ASP A 341 -15.30 0.04 -14.27
C ASP A 341 -16.81 0.06 -14.06
N PRO A 342 -17.45 -1.08 -13.78
CA PRO A 342 -18.87 -1.14 -13.47
C PRO A 342 -19.25 -0.45 -12.15
N MET A 343 -18.29 0.11 -11.42
CA MET A 343 -18.46 0.80 -10.14
C MET A 343 -19.18 -0.04 -9.09
N THR A 344 -18.88 -1.34 -9.07
CA THR A 344 -19.51 -2.30 -8.16
C THR A 344 -18.49 -2.89 -7.18
N SER A 345 -18.93 -3.07 -5.94
CA SER A 345 -18.20 -3.73 -4.88
C SER A 345 -19.17 -4.51 -3.99
N ARG A 346 -18.66 -5.34 -3.11
CA ARG A 346 -19.49 -6.03 -2.11
C ARG A 346 -20.35 -5.05 -1.32
N GLN A 347 -19.82 -3.87 -0.96
CA GLN A 347 -20.55 -2.87 -0.20
C GLN A 347 -21.68 -2.24 -1.02
N THR A 348 -21.43 -1.91 -2.28
CA THR A 348 -22.47 -1.36 -3.16
C THR A 348 -23.58 -2.38 -3.42
N GLU A 349 -23.26 -3.65 -3.57
CA GLU A 349 -24.24 -4.73 -3.72
C GLU A 349 -25.06 -4.95 -2.42
N LEU A 350 -24.43 -4.88 -1.25
CA LEU A 350 -25.13 -4.93 0.03
C LEU A 350 -26.02 -3.71 0.21
N LEU A 351 -25.54 -2.51 -0.12
CA LEU A 351 -26.33 -1.30 -0.07
C LEU A 351 -27.57 -1.43 -0.95
N LYS A 352 -27.43 -1.87 -2.20
CA LYS A 352 -28.50 -2.11 -3.16
C LYS A 352 -29.55 -3.11 -2.63
N ARG A 353 -29.07 -4.16 -1.96
CA ARG A 353 -29.93 -5.19 -1.37
C ARG A 353 -30.78 -4.66 -0.18
N TYR A 354 -30.22 -3.78 0.61
CA TYR A 354 -30.86 -3.34 1.88
C TYR A 354 -31.38 -1.90 1.85
N LEU A 355 -31.23 -1.18 0.73
CA LEU A 355 -31.92 0.09 0.53
C LEU A 355 -33.42 -0.15 0.42
N PRO A 356 -34.25 0.62 1.15
CA PRO A 356 -35.72 0.57 0.98
C PRO A 356 -36.07 0.97 -0.45
N THR A 357 -36.92 0.18 -1.09
CA THR A 357 -37.42 0.46 -2.44
C THR A 357 -38.56 1.46 -2.47
N GLU A 358 -39.14 1.77 -1.31
CA GLU A 358 -40.28 2.71 -1.18
C GLU A 358 -39.91 3.93 -0.33
N PRO A 359 -40.27 5.15 -0.79
CA PRO A 359 -40.10 6.37 -0.01
C PRO A 359 -40.97 6.33 1.27
N GLY A 360 -40.37 6.59 2.43
CA GLY A 360 -41.08 6.72 3.71
C GLY A 360 -40.99 5.53 4.65
N LEU A 361 -40.49 4.38 4.21
CA LEU A 361 -40.10 3.33 5.13
C LEU A 361 -38.75 3.70 5.75
N GLY A 362 -38.70 3.87 7.06
CA GLY A 362 -37.44 3.99 7.82
C GLY A 362 -36.52 2.83 7.43
N ARG A 363 -35.21 2.99 7.65
CA ARG A 363 -34.16 1.95 7.44
C ARG A 363 -34.34 0.75 8.39
N ALA A 364 -35.61 0.35 8.64
CA ALA A 364 -35.90 -0.86 9.37
C ALA A 364 -35.54 -2.05 8.49
N TYR A 365 -35.03 -3.08 9.09
CA TYR A 365 -34.69 -4.36 8.50
C TYR A 365 -35.84 -4.89 7.63
N ILE A 366 -35.83 -4.57 6.35
CA ILE A 366 -36.73 -5.21 5.39
C ILE A 366 -36.06 -6.54 5.09
N ASN A 367 -36.53 -7.60 5.74
CA ASN A 367 -36.16 -8.95 5.32
C ASN A 367 -36.56 -9.11 3.85
N PRO A 368 -35.60 -9.38 2.93
CA PRO A 368 -35.98 -9.70 1.56
C PRO A 368 -36.98 -10.84 1.61
N PRO A 369 -38.04 -10.83 0.78
CA PRO A 369 -38.99 -11.91 0.75
C PRO A 369 -38.23 -13.23 0.59
N LYS A 370 -38.36 -14.15 1.54
CA LYS A 370 -37.75 -15.47 1.45
C LYS A 370 -38.20 -16.03 0.10
N LYS A 371 -37.29 -16.26 -0.85
CA LYS A 371 -37.56 -17.09 -2.00
C LYS A 371 -38.16 -18.36 -1.43
N ARG A 372 -39.46 -18.61 -1.65
CA ARG A 372 -40.06 -19.90 -1.36
C ARG A 372 -39.25 -20.92 -2.13
N VAL A 373 -38.43 -21.68 -1.44
CA VAL A 373 -37.87 -22.90 -1.98
C VAL A 373 -39.12 -23.79 -2.15
N ASN A 374 -39.60 -23.97 -3.36
CA ASN A 374 -40.61 -24.96 -3.64
C ASN A 374 -39.97 -26.33 -3.34
N CYS A 375 -40.24 -26.81 -2.17
CA CYS A 375 -40.00 -28.21 -1.80
C CYS A 375 -41.17 -29.08 -2.28
N ASP A 376 -41.56 -28.96 -3.54
CA ASP A 376 -42.48 -29.90 -4.19
C ASP A 376 -41.67 -31.11 -4.61
N GLY A 377 -41.42 -32.02 -3.67
CA GLY A 377 -40.67 -33.24 -3.99
C GLY A 377 -40.33 -34.21 -2.83
N ALA A 378 -40.81 -33.95 -1.62
CA ALA A 378 -40.62 -34.93 -0.54
C ALA A 378 -41.77 -34.90 0.46
N ARG A 379 -42.95 -35.37 0.04
CA ARG A 379 -43.93 -35.89 0.99
C ARG A 379 -43.61 -37.36 1.25
N GLY A 380 -42.63 -37.62 2.14
CA GLY A 380 -42.53 -38.89 2.81
C GLY A 380 -43.72 -39.02 3.78
N ALA A 381 -44.40 -40.16 3.74
CA ALA A 381 -45.52 -40.52 4.59
C ALA A 381 -45.21 -40.36 6.09
N PRO A 382 -46.20 -39.97 6.91
CA PRO A 382 -46.00 -39.86 8.35
C PRO A 382 -45.72 -41.24 8.93
N PRO A 383 -44.83 -41.37 9.96
CA PRO A 383 -44.62 -42.62 10.67
C PRO A 383 -45.86 -43.02 11.42
N SER A 384 -46.28 -44.27 11.24
CA SER A 384 -47.33 -44.95 12.00
C SER A 384 -46.98 -44.95 13.48
N GLN A 385 -47.93 -44.52 14.33
CA GLN A 385 -47.83 -44.65 15.79
C GLN A 385 -47.79 -46.13 16.18
N PRO A 386 -46.95 -46.50 17.16
CA PRO A 386 -47.06 -47.80 17.78
C PRO A 386 -48.23 -47.84 18.76
N SER A 387 -49.13 -48.80 18.59
CA SER A 387 -50.13 -49.15 19.54
C SER A 387 -49.47 -49.84 20.74
N ARG A 388 -49.78 -49.26 21.91
CA ARG A 388 -49.58 -49.77 23.30
C ARG A 388 -48.21 -50.26 23.70
#